data_2b9d9d662db44cf2561a0fbf94e0c01a
#
_entry.id   2b9d9d662db44cf2561a0fbf94e0c01a
#
_cell.length_a   1.000
_cell.length_b   1.000
_cell.length_c   1.000
_cell.angle_alpha   90.00
_cell.angle_beta   90.00
_cell.angle_gamma   90.00
#
_symmetry.space_group_name_H-M   'P 1'
#
loop_
_entity.id
_entity.type
_entity.pdbx_description
1 polymer ?
#
loop_
_entity_poly.entity_id
_entity_poly.type
_entity_poly.pdbx_seq_one_letter_code
_entity_poly.pdbx_strand_id
1 'polypeptide(L)' 'MIRKFTSQIDGAVFEYRFNGINLELKSDGCEWSDFIPEDKRAYSKEEYRELMSLLKVIRNEPKFW' A
#
# COMPACT_ATOMS: atom_id res chain seq x y z
N MET A 1 11.29 -4.04 4.28
CA MET A 1 10.70 -3.24 5.38
C MET A 1 9.19 -3.25 5.27
N ILE A 2 8.49 -3.44 6.37
CA ILE A 2 7.03 -3.41 6.40
C ILE A 2 6.59 -2.09 7.02
N ARG A 3 5.65 -1.42 6.37
CA ARG A 3 5.06 -0.19 6.88
C ARG A 3 3.60 -0.41 7.21
N LYS A 4 3.07 0.41 8.11
CA LYS A 4 1.68 0.35 8.52
C LYS A 4 0.98 1.67 8.19
N PHE A 5 -0.26 1.54 7.77
CA PHE A 5 -1.13 2.68 7.52
C PHE A 5 -2.44 2.48 8.27
N THR A 6 -2.86 3.49 9.00
CA THR A 6 -4.13 3.44 9.74
C THR A 6 -5.12 4.36 9.05
N SER A 7 -6.25 3.82 8.64
CA SER A 7 -7.32 4.60 8.04
C SER A 7 -7.89 5.59 9.06
N GLN A 8 -8.02 6.84 8.66
CA GLN A 8 -8.62 7.87 9.51
C GLN A 8 -10.15 7.81 9.51
N ILE A 9 -10.70 7.01 8.60
CA ILE A 9 -12.16 6.90 8.48
C ILE A 9 -12.71 5.86 9.45
N ASP A 10 -12.14 4.67 9.46
CA ASP A 10 -12.65 3.56 10.26
C ASP A 10 -11.63 2.94 11.21
N GLY A 11 -10.40 3.48 11.23
CA GLY A 11 -9.35 2.96 12.10
C GLY A 11 -8.74 1.65 11.65
N ALA A 12 -9.12 1.13 10.49
CA ALA A 12 -8.53 -0.11 9.99
C ALA A 12 -7.05 0.05 9.74
N VAL A 13 -6.28 -0.99 10.06
CA VAL A 13 -4.83 -1.00 9.89
C VAL A 13 -4.47 -1.86 8.71
N PHE A 14 -3.67 -1.30 7.81
CA PHE A 14 -3.13 -2.00 6.64
C PHE A 14 -1.62 -2.04 6.76
N GLU A 15 -1.04 -3.17 6.35
CA GLU A 15 0.40 -3.28 6.23
C GLU A 15 0.76 -3.32 4.76
N TYR A 16 1.91 -2.76 4.40
CA TYR A 16 2.40 -2.81 3.03
C TYR A 16 3.91 -2.89 3.01
N ARG A 17 4.40 -3.49 1.94
CA ARG A 17 5.84 -3.67 1.73
C ARG A 17 6.13 -3.63 0.24
N PHE A 18 7.38 -3.32 -0.10
CA PHE A 18 7.88 -3.35 -1.47
C PHE A 18 8.75 -4.58 -1.63
N ASN A 19 8.40 -5.44 -2.61
CA ASN A 19 9.13 -6.69 -2.84
C ASN A 19 10.26 -6.56 -3.85
N GLY A 20 10.61 -5.33 -4.27
CA GLY A 20 11.62 -5.07 -5.28
C GLY A 20 11.03 -4.83 -6.67
N ILE A 21 9.78 -5.21 -6.87
CA ILE A 21 9.06 -5.07 -8.15
C ILE A 21 7.75 -4.32 -7.94
N ASN A 22 6.94 -4.80 -6.99
CA ASN A 22 5.62 -4.25 -6.71
C ASN A 22 5.44 -3.98 -5.24
N LEU A 23 4.48 -3.09 -4.94
CA LEU A 23 3.97 -2.95 -3.60
C LEU A 23 3.01 -4.09 -3.30
N GLU A 24 3.16 -4.67 -2.13
CA GLU A 24 2.23 -5.65 -1.60
C GLU A 24 1.51 -5.06 -0.39
N LEU A 25 0.27 -5.43 -0.20
CA LEU A 25 -0.51 -4.96 0.93
C LEU A 25 -1.18 -6.12 1.63
N LYS A 26 -1.46 -5.90 2.91
CA LYS A 26 -2.12 -6.88 3.76
C LYS A 26 -3.06 -6.17 4.70
N SER A 27 -4.34 -6.52 4.63
CA SER A 27 -5.32 -6.09 5.62
C SER A 27 -5.22 -7.00 6.86
N ASP A 28 -5.73 -6.51 7.98
CA ASP A 28 -5.73 -7.30 9.21
C ASP A 28 -6.42 -8.64 9.00
N GLY A 29 -5.71 -9.73 9.31
CA GLY A 29 -6.23 -11.08 9.16
C GLY A 29 -6.22 -11.65 7.76
N CYS A 30 -5.72 -10.91 6.78
CA CYS A 30 -5.64 -11.35 5.39
C CYS A 30 -4.20 -11.67 4.97
N GLU A 31 -4.06 -12.33 3.84
CA GLU A 31 -2.74 -12.62 3.30
C GLU A 31 -2.21 -11.46 2.46
N TRP A 32 -0.90 -11.46 2.23
CA TRP A 32 -0.27 -10.47 1.35
C TRP A 32 -0.80 -10.62 -0.08
N SER A 33 -1.11 -9.49 -0.70
CA SER A 33 -1.53 -9.44 -2.09
C SER A 33 -0.89 -8.25 -2.78
N ASP A 34 -0.72 -8.35 -4.10
CA ASP A 34 -0.12 -7.28 -4.88
C ASP A 34 -1.08 -6.09 -4.97
N PHE A 35 -0.51 -4.88 -4.91
CA PHE A 35 -1.26 -3.67 -5.19
C PHE A 35 -1.40 -3.51 -6.70
N ILE A 36 -2.65 -3.44 -7.17
CA ILE A 36 -2.97 -3.29 -8.59
C ILE A 36 -3.57 -1.90 -8.80
N PRO A 37 -2.77 -0.92 -9.25
CA PRO A 37 -3.26 0.45 -9.41
C PRO A 37 -4.42 0.60 -10.39
N GLU A 38 -4.54 -0.31 -11.33
CA GLU A 38 -5.61 -0.29 -12.33
C GLU A 38 -6.96 -0.65 -11.74
N ASP A 39 -6.97 -1.35 -10.61
CA ASP A 39 -8.20 -1.81 -9.95
C ASP A 39 -8.55 -0.91 -8.77
N LYS A 40 -8.97 0.31 -9.08
CA LYS A 40 -9.31 1.31 -8.06
C LYS A 40 -10.43 0.85 -7.12
N ARG A 41 -11.30 -0.03 -7.59
CA ARG A 41 -12.48 -0.47 -6.83
C ARG A 41 -12.13 -1.41 -5.69
N ALA A 42 -10.96 -2.04 -5.77
CA ALA A 42 -10.52 -2.98 -4.74
C ALA A 42 -10.06 -2.27 -3.46
N TYR A 43 -9.90 -0.95 -3.50
CA TYR A 43 -9.30 -0.19 -2.41
C TYR A 43 -10.19 0.98 -2.02
N SER A 44 -10.10 1.41 -0.74
CA SER A 44 -10.71 2.65 -0.32
C SER A 44 -9.96 3.83 -0.95
N LYS A 45 -10.60 4.99 -1.04
CA LYS A 45 -9.95 6.18 -1.61
C LYS A 45 -8.69 6.56 -0.84
N GLU A 46 -8.75 6.47 0.47
CA GLU A 46 -7.64 6.84 1.34
C GLU A 46 -6.47 5.88 1.17
N GLU A 47 -6.75 4.58 1.18
CA GLU A 47 -5.74 3.55 0.98
C GLU A 47 -5.10 3.66 -0.40
N TYR A 48 -5.92 3.83 -1.43
CA TYR A 48 -5.43 3.97 -2.80
C TYR A 48 -4.52 5.18 -2.95
N ARG A 49 -4.91 6.32 -2.38
CA ARG A 49 -4.10 7.54 -2.43
C ARG A 49 -2.75 7.33 -1.75
N GLU A 50 -2.74 6.71 -0.59
CA GLU A 50 -1.51 6.43 0.15
C GLU A 50 -0.58 5.52 -0.64
N LEU A 51 -1.12 4.44 -1.19
CA LEU A 51 -0.33 3.49 -1.97
C LEU A 51 0.22 4.10 -3.25
N MET A 52 -0.56 4.94 -3.93
CA MET A 52 -0.07 5.64 -5.11
C MET A 52 1.03 6.63 -4.79
N SER A 53 0.94 7.33 -3.66
CA SER A 53 2.00 8.23 -3.20
C SER A 53 3.29 7.46 -2.92
N LEU A 54 3.17 6.31 -2.28
CA LEU A 54 4.34 5.47 -2.00
C LEU A 54 4.99 4.94 -3.27
N LEU A 55 4.20 4.50 -4.25
CA LEU A 55 4.73 4.07 -5.53
C LEU A 55 5.52 5.17 -6.21
N LYS A 56 5.00 6.38 -6.18
CA LYS A 56 5.67 7.53 -6.78
C LYS A 56 7.02 7.80 -6.11
N VAL A 57 7.05 7.75 -4.78
CA VAL A 57 8.31 7.96 -4.04
C VAL A 57 9.31 6.86 -4.35
N ILE A 58 8.87 5.61 -4.38
CA ILE A 58 9.75 4.47 -4.67
C ILE A 58 10.36 4.57 -6.07
N ARG A 59 9.56 5.00 -7.06
CA ARG A 59 10.05 5.15 -8.43
C ARG A 59 11.08 6.26 -8.55
N ASN A 60 10.92 7.34 -7.79
CA ASN A 60 11.84 8.47 -7.83
C ASN A 60 13.07 8.26 -6.95
N GLU A 61 12.91 7.53 -5.85
CA GLU A 61 13.96 7.28 -4.88
C GLU A 61 13.97 5.79 -4.50
N PRO A 62 14.61 4.94 -5.33
CA PRO A 62 14.60 3.49 -5.06
C PRO A 62 15.17 3.10 -3.70
N LYS A 63 16.00 3.97 -3.10
CA LYS A 63 16.61 3.72 -1.79
C LYS A 63 15.68 4.06 -0.62
N PHE A 64 14.55 4.68 -0.89
CA PHE A 64 13.61 5.08 0.15
C PHE A 64 13.10 3.87 0.95
N TRP A 65 12.88 2.78 0.28
CA TRP A 65 12.40 1.57 0.90
C TRP A 65 13.56 0.67 1.37
#